data_46f4af21f570844666bc073ca193501b
#
_entry.id   46f4af21f570844666bc073ca193501b
#
_cell.length_a   1.000
_cell.length_b   1.000
_cell.length_c   1.000
_cell.angle_alpha   90.00
_cell.angle_beta   90.00
_cell.angle_gamma   90.00
#
_symmetry.space_group_name_H-M   'P 1'
#
loop_
_entity.id
_entity.type
_entity.pdbx_description
1 polymer ?
#
loop_
_entity_poly.entity_id
_entity_poly.type
_entity_poly.pdbx_seq_one_letter_code
_entity_poly.pdbx_strand_id
1 'polypeptide(L)'
;MATGVLPVFFGRATRAVEFFEHAEKTYEAVLRLGLVTDTQDITGRVLEQRDAASVTEADVRAALPHFLGPQKQVPPMYSAIKIGGKKLYELARAGQEVARPARAITIHALELLSCAPPDFTLRVHCSKGT
;
A
#
# COMPACT_ATOMS: atom_id res chain seq x y z
N MET A 1 8.79 -8.14 -2.27
CA MET A 1 9.11 -8.36 -0.83
C MET A 1 9.61 -7.05 -0.27
N ALA A 2 9.11 -6.59 0.87
CA ALA A 2 9.55 -5.34 1.49
C ALA A 2 10.76 -5.60 2.41
N THR A 3 11.65 -4.63 2.52
CA THR A 3 12.71 -4.54 3.53
C THR A 3 12.38 -3.43 4.51
N GLY A 4 12.98 -3.42 5.69
CA GLY A 4 12.76 -2.34 6.64
C GLY A 4 12.99 -2.74 8.09
N VAL A 5 12.49 -1.91 9.01
CA VAL A 5 12.60 -2.13 10.45
C VAL A 5 11.40 -2.95 10.93
N LEU A 6 11.70 -4.07 11.59
CA LEU A 6 10.70 -4.92 12.25
C LEU A 6 10.96 -4.89 13.77
N PRO A 7 10.12 -4.21 14.58
CA PRO A 7 10.22 -4.30 16.03
C PRO A 7 9.87 -5.71 16.51
N VAL A 8 10.73 -6.31 17.32
CA VAL A 8 10.50 -7.64 17.92
C VAL A 8 10.55 -7.50 19.43
N PHE A 9 9.52 -7.99 20.11
CA PHE A 9 9.36 -7.87 21.56
C PHE A 9 9.48 -9.24 22.21
N PHE A 10 10.26 -9.35 23.28
CA PHE A 10 10.51 -10.60 23.99
C PHE A 10 10.04 -10.54 25.44
N GLY A 11 9.57 -11.65 25.98
CA GLY A 11 9.20 -11.82 27.37
C GLY A 11 8.21 -10.75 27.83
N ARG A 12 8.50 -10.05 28.91
CA ARG A 12 7.60 -9.04 29.48
C ARG A 12 7.42 -7.80 28.58
N ALA A 13 8.37 -7.53 27.67
CA ALA A 13 8.27 -6.44 26.72
C ALA A 13 7.14 -6.62 25.68
N THR A 14 6.61 -7.83 25.51
CA THR A 14 5.44 -8.07 24.64
C THR A 14 4.22 -7.24 25.01
N ARG A 15 4.12 -6.80 26.28
CA ARG A 15 3.07 -5.87 26.73
C ARG A 15 3.16 -4.49 26.09
N ALA A 16 4.35 -4.11 25.60
CA ALA A 16 4.53 -2.83 24.91
C ALA A 16 4.00 -2.81 23.48
N VAL A 17 3.67 -3.96 22.88
CA VAL A 17 3.18 -4.07 21.50
C VAL A 17 1.94 -3.19 21.26
N GLU A 18 1.04 -3.09 22.25
CA GLU A 18 -0.18 -2.29 22.15
C GLU A 18 0.10 -0.79 21.87
N PHE A 19 1.21 -0.26 22.39
CA PHE A 19 1.59 1.14 22.17
C PHE A 19 2.10 1.39 20.74
N PHE A 20 2.53 0.34 20.04
CA PHE A 20 3.01 0.41 18.65
C PHE A 20 1.93 0.06 17.62
N GLU A 21 0.78 -0.44 18.05
CA GLU A 21 -0.30 -0.82 17.13
C GLU A 21 -0.83 0.36 16.32
N HIS A 22 -0.78 1.56 16.87
CA HIS A 22 -1.28 2.78 16.24
C HIS A 22 -0.17 3.63 15.62
N ALA A 23 1.07 3.14 15.63
CA ALA A 23 2.20 3.87 15.06
C ALA A 23 1.99 4.13 13.57
N GLU A 24 2.25 5.37 13.18
CA GLU A 24 2.35 5.79 11.79
C GLU A 24 3.52 5.08 11.11
N LYS A 25 3.48 5.00 9.79
CA LYS A 25 4.48 4.30 9.02
C LYS A 25 4.97 5.15 7.87
N THR A 26 6.26 5.03 7.59
CA THR A 26 6.86 5.62 6.39
C THR A 26 7.37 4.50 5.50
N TYR A 27 6.97 4.54 4.24
CA TYR A 27 7.39 3.60 3.21
C TYR A 27 8.12 4.34 2.10
N GLU A 28 9.12 3.68 1.53
CA GLU A 28 9.62 4.01 0.20
C GLU A 28 9.15 2.91 -0.75
N ALA A 29 8.48 3.33 -1.81
CA ALA A 29 7.87 2.42 -2.77
C ALA A 29 8.13 2.88 -4.19
N VAL A 30 8.33 1.93 -5.10
CA VAL A 30 8.40 2.19 -6.53
C VAL A 30 7.00 2.02 -7.12
N LEU A 31 6.46 3.11 -7.64
CA LEU A 31 5.23 3.14 -8.43
C LEU A 31 5.61 2.92 -9.90
N ARG A 32 5.18 1.80 -10.50
CA ARG A 32 5.27 1.58 -11.95
C ARG A 32 3.96 1.94 -12.60
N LEU A 33 3.98 2.95 -13.47
CA LEU A 33 2.82 3.33 -14.26
C LEU A 33 2.62 2.39 -15.47
N GLY A 34 1.40 2.33 -15.96
CA GLY A 34 1.01 1.54 -17.13
C GLY A 34 0.70 0.08 -16.84
N LEU A 35 0.79 -0.40 -15.61
CA LEU A 35 0.47 -1.77 -15.23
C LEU A 35 -0.56 -1.83 -14.10
N VAL A 36 -1.57 -2.69 -14.27
CA VAL A 36 -2.51 -3.07 -13.20
C VAL A 36 -2.35 -4.56 -12.94
N THR A 37 -2.14 -4.95 -11.69
CA THR A 37 -1.99 -6.34 -11.28
C THR A 37 -3.08 -6.75 -10.28
N ASP A 38 -3.36 -8.04 -10.21
CA ASP A 38 -4.36 -8.61 -9.30
C ASP A 38 -3.96 -8.50 -7.82
N THR A 39 -2.65 -8.43 -7.52
CA THR A 39 -2.11 -8.27 -6.16
C THR A 39 -1.85 -6.81 -5.79
N GLN A 40 -1.92 -5.88 -6.74
CA GLN A 40 -1.50 -4.48 -6.61
C GLN A 40 -0.01 -4.31 -6.28
N ASP A 41 0.81 -5.33 -6.57
CA ASP A 41 2.27 -5.28 -6.52
C ASP A 41 2.89 -5.92 -7.77
N ILE A 42 4.20 -5.80 -7.93
CA ILE A 42 4.93 -6.26 -9.11
C ILE A 42 4.94 -7.80 -9.29
N THR A 43 4.59 -8.56 -8.26
CA THR A 43 4.59 -10.02 -8.29
C THR A 43 3.27 -10.61 -8.79
N GLY A 44 2.23 -9.77 -8.92
CA GLY A 44 0.92 -10.16 -9.39
C GLY A 44 0.86 -10.42 -10.89
N ARG A 45 -0.19 -11.13 -11.29
CA ARG A 45 -0.53 -11.29 -12.70
C ARG A 45 -1.02 -9.97 -13.27
N VAL A 46 -0.47 -9.55 -14.41
CA VAL A 46 -0.92 -8.35 -15.11
C VAL A 46 -2.35 -8.54 -15.61
N LEU A 47 -3.23 -7.66 -15.20
CA LEU A 47 -4.64 -7.61 -15.62
C LEU A 47 -4.83 -6.61 -16.75
N GLU A 48 -4.12 -5.49 -16.71
CA GLU A 48 -4.22 -4.42 -17.69
C GLU A 48 -2.84 -3.79 -17.92
N GLN A 49 -2.58 -3.43 -19.17
CA GLN A 49 -1.39 -2.69 -19.56
C GLN A 49 -1.80 -1.50 -20.41
N ARG A 50 -1.26 -0.33 -20.09
CA ARG A 50 -1.44 0.94 -20.82
C ARG A 50 -0.10 1.58 -21.11
N ASP A 51 -0.03 2.32 -22.20
CA ASP A 51 1.15 3.15 -22.45
C ASP A 51 1.20 4.31 -21.46
N ALA A 52 2.30 4.42 -20.75
CA ALA A 52 2.59 5.50 -19.81
C ALA A 52 3.84 6.30 -20.18
N ALA A 53 4.37 6.14 -21.41
CA ALA A 53 5.61 6.77 -21.85
C ALA A 53 5.49 8.31 -21.90
N SER A 54 4.28 8.85 -22.07
CA SER A 54 4.03 10.29 -22.10
C SER A 54 3.92 10.94 -20.71
N VAL A 55 3.85 10.14 -19.64
CA VAL A 55 3.68 10.68 -18.28
C VAL A 55 5.01 11.25 -17.80
N THR A 56 4.98 12.52 -17.45
CA THR A 56 6.15 13.27 -17.00
C THR A 56 6.25 13.32 -15.47
N GLU A 57 7.41 13.72 -14.96
CA GLU A 57 7.59 14.03 -13.54
C GLU A 57 6.60 15.11 -13.06
N ALA A 58 6.35 16.12 -13.89
CA ALA A 58 5.42 17.20 -13.58
C ALA A 58 3.99 16.69 -13.38
N ASP A 59 3.55 15.76 -14.23
CA ASP A 59 2.22 15.14 -14.10
C ASP A 59 2.07 14.36 -12.79
N VAL A 60 3.10 13.57 -12.44
CA VAL A 60 3.11 12.84 -11.17
C VAL A 60 3.08 13.81 -10.00
N ARG A 61 3.96 14.84 -9.98
CA ARG A 61 3.96 15.86 -8.91
C ARG A 61 2.63 16.58 -8.77
N ALA A 62 1.95 16.88 -9.87
CA ALA A 62 0.63 17.51 -9.85
C ALA A 62 -0.45 16.59 -9.28
N ALA A 63 -0.31 15.28 -9.45
CA ALA A 63 -1.28 14.30 -8.94
C ALA A 63 -1.13 14.03 -7.44
N LEU A 64 0.09 14.09 -6.87
CA LEU A 64 0.36 13.72 -5.46
C LEU A 64 -0.54 14.43 -4.44
N PRO A 65 -0.83 15.74 -4.54
CA PRO A 65 -1.69 16.43 -3.57
C PRO A 65 -3.10 15.84 -3.44
N HIS A 66 -3.63 15.21 -4.49
CA HIS A 66 -4.96 14.59 -4.47
C HIS A 66 -5.04 13.35 -3.57
N PHE A 67 -3.89 12.80 -3.20
CA PHE A 67 -3.79 11.62 -2.33
C PHE A 67 -3.45 11.98 -0.88
N LEU A 68 -3.28 13.26 -0.54
CA LEU A 68 -2.99 13.70 0.82
C LEU A 68 -4.26 13.79 1.67
N GLY A 69 -4.07 13.58 2.98
CA GLY A 69 -5.11 13.74 3.99
C GLY A 69 -5.96 12.50 4.22
N PRO A 70 -7.10 12.67 4.93
CA PRO A 70 -8.03 11.59 5.23
C PRO A 70 -8.76 11.09 3.99
N GLN A 71 -8.80 9.77 3.80
CA GLN A 71 -9.48 9.14 2.68
C GLN A 71 -10.01 7.75 3.03
N LYS A 72 -10.81 7.20 2.15
CA LYS A 72 -11.33 5.83 2.26
C LYS A 72 -10.64 4.92 1.27
N GLN A 73 -10.03 3.86 1.75
CA GLN A 73 -9.39 2.83 0.93
C GLN A 73 -10.16 1.51 1.03
N VAL A 74 -10.51 0.91 -0.09
CA VAL A 74 -10.96 -0.48 -0.15
C VAL A 74 -9.71 -1.36 -0.12
N PRO A 75 -9.52 -2.21 0.92
CA PRO A 75 -8.31 -3.02 1.03
C PRO A 75 -8.18 -4.00 -0.14
N PRO A 76 -6.96 -4.30 -0.63
CA PRO A 76 -6.77 -5.34 -1.63
C PRO A 76 -7.15 -6.71 -1.09
N MET A 77 -7.54 -7.63 -1.99
CA MET A 77 -7.82 -9.02 -1.64
C MET A 77 -6.58 -9.73 -1.06
N TYR A 78 -5.40 -9.38 -1.56
CA TYR A 78 -4.12 -9.91 -1.07
C TYR A 78 -3.63 -9.14 0.18
N SER A 79 -4.46 -9.12 1.23
CA SER A 79 -4.12 -8.51 2.52
C SER A 79 -4.36 -9.48 3.68
N ALA A 80 -3.76 -9.17 4.85
CA ALA A 80 -3.90 -9.95 6.06
C ALA A 80 -5.19 -9.64 6.86
N ILE A 81 -6.07 -8.82 6.33
CA ILE A 81 -7.35 -8.46 6.95
C ILE A 81 -8.23 -9.69 7.01
N LYS A 82 -8.91 -9.88 8.15
CA LYS A 82 -9.83 -11.00 8.35
C LYS A 82 -11.28 -10.58 8.10
N ILE A 83 -12.02 -11.40 7.33
CA ILE A 83 -13.46 -11.30 7.14
C ILE A 83 -14.04 -12.70 7.43
N GLY A 84 -15.02 -12.77 8.32
CA GLY A 84 -15.60 -14.07 8.71
C GLY A 84 -14.58 -15.07 9.30
N GLY A 85 -13.53 -14.56 9.96
CA GLY A 85 -12.47 -15.37 10.57
C GLY A 85 -11.34 -15.81 9.62
N LYS A 86 -11.50 -15.65 8.30
CA LYS A 86 -10.48 -15.99 7.29
C LYS A 86 -9.75 -14.75 6.81
N LYS A 87 -8.47 -14.86 6.53
CA LYS A 87 -7.68 -13.75 5.95
C LYS A 87 -8.03 -13.57 4.47
N LEU A 88 -8.08 -12.32 4.00
CA LEU A 88 -8.44 -12.00 2.62
C LEU A 88 -7.54 -12.70 1.60
N TYR A 89 -6.22 -12.77 1.85
CA TYR A 89 -5.31 -13.47 0.94
C TYR A 89 -5.59 -14.98 0.82
N GLU A 90 -6.15 -15.62 1.87
CA GLU A 90 -6.54 -17.03 1.83
C GLU A 90 -7.75 -17.24 0.91
N LEU A 91 -8.72 -16.32 0.98
CA LEU A 91 -9.88 -16.30 0.10
C LEU A 91 -9.48 -16.00 -1.35
N ALA A 92 -8.58 -15.03 -1.56
CA ALA A 92 -8.06 -14.71 -2.89
C ALA A 92 -7.36 -15.90 -3.56
N ARG A 93 -6.52 -16.64 -2.82
CA ARG A 93 -5.87 -17.86 -3.31
C ARG A 93 -6.84 -18.98 -3.64
N ALA A 94 -8.00 -19.01 -2.96
CA ALA A 94 -9.10 -19.93 -3.26
C ALA A 94 -9.99 -19.44 -4.42
N GLY A 95 -9.63 -18.34 -5.11
CA GLY A 95 -10.41 -17.76 -6.19
C GLY A 95 -11.72 -17.09 -5.73
N GLN A 96 -11.87 -16.82 -4.43
CA GLN A 96 -13.06 -16.20 -3.87
C GLN A 96 -12.84 -14.69 -3.72
N GLU A 97 -13.67 -13.90 -4.36
CA GLU A 97 -13.75 -12.46 -4.13
C GLU A 97 -14.89 -12.16 -3.16
N VAL A 98 -14.60 -11.34 -2.14
CA VAL A 98 -15.57 -10.93 -1.14
C VAL A 98 -15.68 -9.41 -1.08
N ALA A 99 -16.88 -8.91 -0.78
CA ALA A 99 -17.08 -7.49 -0.54
C ALA A 99 -16.27 -7.04 0.68
N ARG A 100 -15.56 -5.92 0.52
CA ARG A 100 -14.68 -5.35 1.54
C ARG A 100 -15.15 -3.95 1.87
N PRO A 101 -15.44 -3.65 3.14
CA PRO A 101 -15.76 -2.28 3.53
C PRO A 101 -14.53 -1.39 3.35
N ALA A 102 -14.77 -0.19 2.85
CA ALA A 102 -13.72 0.83 2.80
C ALA A 102 -13.29 1.22 4.22
N ARG A 103 -11.99 1.41 4.42
CA ARG A 103 -11.38 1.80 5.69
C ARG A 103 -10.90 3.23 5.63
N ALA A 104 -11.03 3.95 6.74
CA ALA A 104 -10.43 5.25 6.86
C ALA A 104 -8.90 5.09 6.99
N ILE A 105 -8.18 5.82 6.16
CA ILE A 105 -6.73 5.96 6.19
C ILE A 105 -6.38 7.44 6.10
N THR A 106 -5.15 7.79 6.46
CA THR A 106 -4.64 9.14 6.29
C THR A 106 -3.25 9.08 5.68
N ILE A 107 -3.04 9.79 4.60
CA ILE A 107 -1.71 10.04 4.04
C ILE A 107 -1.24 11.40 4.57
N HIS A 108 -0.25 11.38 5.46
CA HIS A 108 0.26 12.59 6.13
C HIS A 108 1.22 13.36 5.24
N ALA A 109 2.07 12.61 4.50
CA ALA A 109 2.99 13.19 3.52
C ALA A 109 3.22 12.21 2.37
N LEU A 110 3.46 12.78 1.19
CA LEU A 110 3.75 12.06 -0.03
C LEU A 110 4.79 12.84 -0.83
N GLU A 111 5.96 12.24 -1.07
CA GLU A 111 7.10 12.88 -1.69
C GLU A 111 7.59 12.03 -2.87
N LEU A 112 7.86 12.68 -4.01
CA LEU A 112 8.51 12.04 -5.14
C LEU A 112 10.03 12.16 -4.96
N LEU A 113 10.70 11.02 -4.73
CA LEU A 113 12.14 10.94 -4.50
C LEU A 113 12.95 10.84 -5.79
N SER A 114 12.45 10.05 -6.75
CA SER A 114 13.11 9.91 -8.05
C SER A 114 12.10 9.61 -9.16
N CYS A 115 12.49 9.96 -10.38
CA CYS A 115 11.71 9.81 -11.59
C CYS A 115 12.57 9.10 -12.65
N ALA A 116 12.17 7.89 -13.03
CA ALA A 116 12.77 7.10 -14.10
C ALA A 116 11.63 6.37 -14.86
N PRO A 117 10.85 7.08 -15.69
CA PRO A 117 9.67 6.51 -16.34
C PRO A 117 9.94 5.16 -16.99
N PRO A 118 9.06 4.17 -16.81
CA PRO A 118 7.74 4.27 -16.17
C PRO A 118 7.74 4.15 -14.64
N ASP A 119 8.91 4.16 -13.98
CA ASP A 119 9.09 3.97 -12.55
C ASP A 119 9.29 5.29 -11.82
N PHE A 120 8.58 5.47 -10.71
CA PHE A 120 8.63 6.65 -9.86
C PHE A 120 8.79 6.20 -8.40
N THR A 121 9.85 6.65 -7.72
CA THR A 121 10.05 6.31 -6.31
C THR A 121 9.38 7.35 -5.44
N LEU A 122 8.51 6.88 -4.56
CA LEU A 122 7.72 7.71 -3.63
C LEU A 122 8.08 7.37 -2.19
N ARG A 123 8.14 8.40 -1.33
CA ARG A 123 8.09 8.24 0.12
C ARG A 123 6.70 8.59 0.59
N VAL A 124 6.09 7.68 1.34
CA VAL A 124 4.72 7.80 1.84
C VAL A 124 4.74 7.72 3.36
N HIS A 125 4.31 8.79 4.04
CA HIS A 125 4.05 8.78 5.48
C HIS A 125 2.54 8.67 5.70
N CYS A 126 2.11 7.64 6.39
CA CYS A 126 0.70 7.30 6.48
C CYS A 126 0.29 6.69 7.82
N SER A 127 -1.01 6.69 8.05
CA SER A 127 -1.63 6.02 9.18
C SER A 127 -1.47 4.50 9.11
N LYS A 128 -1.70 3.85 10.23
CA LYS A 128 -1.81 2.39 10.33
C LYS A 128 -2.84 1.84 9.32
N GLY A 129 -2.49 0.75 8.67
CA GLY A 129 -3.41 -0.01 7.81
C GLY A 129 -3.58 0.52 6.40
N THR A 130 -2.75 1.50 6.01
CA THR A 130 -2.66 1.98 4.63
C THR A 130 -2.00 0.95 3.74
#